data_015c828aa13e9f44c07067bf5ac8f749
#
_entry.id   015c828aa13e9f44c07067bf5ac8f749
#
_cell.length_a   1.000
_cell.length_b   1.000
_cell.length_c   1.000
_cell.angle_alpha   90.00
_cell.angle_beta   90.00
_cell.angle_gamma   90.00
#
_symmetry.space_group_name_H-M   'P 1'
#
loop_
_entity.id
_entity.type
_entity.pdbx_description
1 polymer ?
#
loop_
_entity_poly.entity_id
_entity_poly.type
_entity_poly.pdbx_seq_one_letter_code
_entity_poly.pdbx_strand_id
1 'polypeptide(L)'
;VGVEMDQIHRPKMPWKAIFVIALMQILSGMFAAFFLKQNESYGYIAGIRQIFRLAMAFSVMILVCYMDYSWIGKHARLLAGSYLLFMVLMRHFFALQINGAVRWIGVGGFIVSLSLMSWLFLPLYGAVLYRYRGEGYGAVLKAIVWMLLIAGILITCPDLVMAGTVGLSCVFMLMLALEKGWYQVAVTKVMTGIGISVVGVPVGILAYFFFF
;
A
#
# COMPACT_ATOMS: atom_id res chain seq x y z
N VAL A 1 7.71 4.52 -30.37
CA VAL A 1 7.46 4.27 -28.94
C VAL A 1 5.96 4.10 -28.62
N GLY A 2 5.07 4.34 -29.59
CA GLY A 2 3.62 4.21 -29.42
C GLY A 2 3.00 2.86 -29.77
N VAL A 3 3.74 1.95 -30.40
CA VAL A 3 3.19 0.73 -31.01
C VAL A 3 3.23 -0.49 -30.08
N GLU A 4 4.02 -0.48 -29.01
CA GLU A 4 4.15 -1.64 -28.11
C GLU A 4 3.10 -1.69 -26.97
N MET A 5 2.32 -0.64 -26.77
CA MET A 5 1.29 -0.64 -25.69
C MET A 5 0.01 -1.39 -26.06
N ASP A 6 -0.21 -1.71 -27.33
CA ASP A 6 -1.43 -2.39 -27.78
C ASP A 6 -1.35 -3.93 -27.71
N GLN A 7 -0.17 -4.47 -27.40
CA GLN A 7 0.04 -5.92 -27.26
C GLN A 7 0.18 -6.39 -25.80
N ILE A 8 -0.19 -5.60 -24.81
CA ILE A 8 -0.33 -6.12 -23.46
C ILE A 8 -1.57 -7.02 -23.46
N HIS A 9 -1.34 -8.30 -23.78
CA HIS A 9 -2.31 -9.35 -23.51
C HIS A 9 -2.85 -9.15 -22.10
N ARG A 10 -4.14 -8.87 -21.96
CA ARG A 10 -4.79 -8.79 -20.64
C ARG A 10 -4.42 -10.08 -19.92
N PRO A 11 -3.67 -10.05 -18.82
CA PRO A 11 -3.28 -11.25 -18.13
C PRO A 11 -4.57 -12.02 -17.82
N LYS A 12 -4.63 -13.29 -18.21
CA LYS A 12 -5.80 -14.13 -17.91
C LYS A 12 -5.99 -14.09 -16.40
N MET A 13 -7.15 -13.62 -15.99
CA MET A 13 -7.48 -13.43 -14.58
C MET A 13 -7.26 -14.73 -13.82
N PRO A 14 -6.43 -14.75 -12.76
CA PRO A 14 -6.15 -15.97 -12.01
C PRO A 14 -7.33 -16.28 -11.08
N TRP A 15 -8.48 -16.65 -11.63
CA TRP A 15 -9.70 -16.94 -10.90
C TRP A 15 -9.49 -17.94 -9.74
N LYS A 16 -8.58 -18.90 -9.92
CA LYS A 16 -8.20 -19.85 -8.87
C LYS A 16 -7.58 -19.15 -7.66
N ALA A 17 -6.65 -18.23 -7.88
CA ALA A 17 -6.01 -17.48 -6.80
C ALA A 17 -7.00 -16.56 -6.10
N ILE A 18 -7.87 -15.87 -6.86
CA ILE A 18 -8.93 -15.02 -6.34
C ILE A 18 -9.88 -15.84 -5.46
N PHE A 19 -10.30 -17.01 -5.92
CA PHE A 19 -11.19 -17.91 -5.17
C PHE A 19 -10.54 -18.39 -3.87
N VAL A 20 -9.25 -18.79 -3.91
CA VAL A 20 -8.50 -19.23 -2.71
C VAL A 20 -8.39 -18.09 -1.69
N ILE A 21 -8.03 -16.88 -2.12
CA ILE A 21 -7.93 -15.72 -1.23
C ILE A 21 -9.29 -15.42 -0.61
N ALA A 22 -10.35 -15.44 -1.41
CA ALA A 22 -11.72 -15.25 -0.95
C ALA A 22 -12.13 -16.28 0.11
N LEU A 23 -11.85 -17.56 -0.15
CA LEU A 23 -12.13 -18.66 0.78
C LEU A 23 -11.37 -18.47 2.10
N MET A 24 -10.09 -18.13 2.04
CA MET A 24 -9.27 -17.87 3.23
C MET A 24 -9.80 -16.69 4.05
N GLN A 25 -10.27 -15.62 3.40
CA GLN A 25 -10.90 -14.49 4.10
C GLN A 25 -12.22 -14.88 4.76
N ILE A 26 -13.06 -15.68 4.10
CA ILE A 26 -14.31 -16.19 4.67
C ILE A 26 -14.00 -17.06 5.90
N LEU A 27 -13.06 -18.00 5.78
CA LEU A 27 -12.67 -18.89 6.88
C LEU A 27 -12.12 -18.10 8.07
N SER A 28 -11.24 -17.13 7.84
CA SER A 28 -10.69 -16.30 8.92
C SER A 28 -11.78 -15.45 9.59
N GLY A 29 -12.73 -14.92 8.82
CA GLY A 29 -13.87 -14.17 9.34
C GLY A 29 -14.81 -15.03 10.16
N MET A 30 -15.09 -16.27 9.73
CA MET A 30 -15.91 -17.23 10.47
C MET A 30 -15.22 -17.64 11.77
N PHE A 31 -13.91 -17.92 11.72
CA PHE A 31 -13.12 -18.25 12.88
C PHE A 31 -13.13 -17.14 13.91
N ALA A 32 -12.88 -15.89 13.50
CA ALA A 32 -12.96 -14.72 14.37
C ALA A 32 -14.36 -14.55 14.98
N ALA A 33 -15.44 -14.73 14.21
CA ALA A 33 -16.80 -14.65 14.70
C ALA A 33 -17.13 -15.77 15.71
N PHE A 34 -16.59 -16.97 15.53
CA PHE A 34 -16.77 -18.08 16.45
C PHE A 34 -16.10 -17.81 17.82
N PHE A 35 -14.88 -17.26 17.82
CA PHE A 35 -14.18 -16.91 19.07
C PHE A 35 -14.80 -15.69 19.78
N LEU A 36 -15.39 -14.76 19.04
CA LEU A 36 -16.08 -13.60 19.63
C LEU A 36 -17.46 -13.95 20.20
N LYS A 37 -18.00 -15.13 19.91
CA LYS A 37 -19.31 -15.60 20.39
C LYS A 37 -19.36 -15.88 21.90
N GLN A 38 -18.24 -15.86 22.59
CA GLN A 38 -18.19 -16.00 24.06
C GLN A 38 -18.88 -14.86 24.81
N ASN A 39 -19.20 -13.72 24.16
CA ASN A 39 -20.03 -12.64 24.70
C ASN A 39 -21.32 -12.54 23.86
N GLU A 40 -22.41 -13.12 24.34
CA GLU A 40 -23.67 -13.37 23.59
C GLU A 40 -24.28 -12.14 22.90
N SER A 41 -24.15 -10.94 23.45
CA SER A 41 -24.71 -9.71 22.86
C SER A 41 -23.89 -9.12 21.72
N TYR A 42 -22.58 -9.33 21.68
CA TYR A 42 -21.68 -8.77 20.67
C TYR A 42 -21.50 -9.68 19.45
N GLY A 43 -21.65 -10.99 19.59
CA GLY A 43 -21.35 -11.96 18.55
C GLY A 43 -22.24 -11.84 17.31
N TYR A 44 -23.53 -11.61 17.46
CA TYR A 44 -24.49 -11.50 16.34
C TYR A 44 -24.24 -10.22 15.51
N ILE A 45 -24.09 -9.08 16.17
CA ILE A 45 -23.81 -7.79 15.52
C ILE A 45 -22.44 -7.79 14.84
N ALA A 46 -21.45 -8.42 15.47
CA ALA A 46 -20.12 -8.58 14.86
C ALA A 46 -20.16 -9.45 13.61
N GLY A 47 -20.95 -10.54 13.59
CA GLY A 47 -21.14 -11.40 12.45
C GLY A 47 -21.77 -10.68 11.25
N ILE A 48 -22.83 -9.92 11.45
CA ILE A 48 -23.47 -9.14 10.39
C ILE A 48 -22.52 -8.08 9.83
N ARG A 49 -21.81 -7.36 10.68
CA ARG A 49 -20.80 -6.38 10.26
C ARG A 49 -19.68 -7.02 9.44
N GLN A 50 -19.27 -8.23 9.78
CA GLN A 50 -18.24 -8.96 9.06
C GLN A 50 -18.72 -9.39 7.67
N ILE A 51 -19.94 -9.90 7.54
CA ILE A 51 -20.56 -10.24 6.25
C ILE A 51 -20.63 -9.00 5.35
N PHE A 52 -21.06 -7.86 5.89
CA PHE A 52 -21.14 -6.62 5.14
C PHE A 52 -19.75 -6.15 4.66
N ARG A 53 -18.72 -6.23 5.53
CA ARG A 53 -17.33 -5.90 5.15
C ARG A 53 -16.79 -6.82 4.06
N LEU A 54 -17.08 -8.12 4.15
CA LEU A 54 -16.71 -9.09 3.11
C LEU A 54 -17.42 -8.78 1.79
N ALA A 55 -18.72 -8.52 1.79
CA ALA A 55 -19.45 -8.16 0.58
C ALA A 55 -18.88 -6.90 -0.08
N MET A 56 -18.59 -5.86 0.71
CA MET A 56 -17.95 -4.65 0.24
C MET A 56 -16.55 -4.93 -0.35
N ALA A 57 -15.73 -5.72 0.34
CA ALA A 57 -14.39 -6.07 -0.14
C ALA A 57 -14.43 -6.84 -1.46
N PHE A 58 -15.35 -7.78 -1.59
CA PHE A 58 -15.59 -8.52 -2.85
C PHE A 58 -16.04 -7.61 -3.98
N SER A 59 -16.98 -6.70 -3.72
CA SER A 59 -17.47 -5.75 -4.72
C SER A 59 -16.33 -4.86 -5.22
N VAL A 60 -15.50 -4.33 -4.32
CA VAL A 60 -14.34 -3.51 -4.67
C VAL A 60 -13.30 -4.35 -5.45
N MET A 61 -13.03 -5.58 -5.03
CA MET A 61 -12.12 -6.48 -5.74
C MET A 61 -12.58 -6.72 -7.18
N ILE A 62 -13.84 -7.04 -7.39
CA ILE A 62 -14.44 -7.25 -8.73
C ILE A 62 -14.29 -5.97 -9.55
N LEU A 63 -14.63 -4.81 -8.99
CA LEU A 63 -14.52 -3.50 -9.65
C LEU A 63 -13.08 -3.22 -10.10
N VAL A 64 -12.10 -3.44 -9.24
CA VAL A 64 -10.66 -3.26 -9.54
C VAL A 64 -10.22 -4.23 -10.63
N CYS A 65 -10.72 -5.47 -10.63
CA CYS A 65 -10.42 -6.46 -11.65
C CYS A 65 -10.92 -6.07 -13.05
N TYR A 66 -12.01 -5.34 -13.15
CA TYR A 66 -12.56 -4.85 -14.43
C TYR A 66 -11.97 -3.50 -14.87
N MET A 67 -11.24 -2.81 -14.00
CA MET A 67 -10.61 -1.53 -14.36
C MET A 67 -9.55 -1.72 -15.44
N ASP A 68 -9.50 -0.77 -16.36
CA ASP A 68 -8.44 -0.70 -17.37
C ASP A 68 -7.17 -0.09 -16.76
N TYR A 69 -6.18 -0.94 -16.52
CA TYR A 69 -4.91 -0.53 -15.93
C TYR A 69 -4.11 0.43 -16.83
N SER A 70 -4.40 0.48 -18.12
CA SER A 70 -3.73 1.39 -19.06
C SER A 70 -4.03 2.86 -18.71
N TRP A 71 -5.25 3.15 -18.24
CA TRP A 71 -5.65 4.46 -17.77
C TRP A 71 -4.87 4.89 -16.50
N ILE A 72 -4.69 3.95 -15.56
CA ILE A 72 -3.91 4.18 -14.35
C ILE A 72 -2.46 4.50 -14.72
N GLY A 73 -1.87 3.76 -15.65
CA GLY A 73 -0.51 4.01 -16.14
C GLY A 73 -0.33 5.40 -16.75
N LYS A 74 -1.31 5.87 -17.53
CA LYS A 74 -1.28 7.22 -18.14
C LYS A 74 -1.31 8.34 -17.11
N HIS A 75 -2.09 8.18 -16.02
CA HIS A 75 -2.30 9.20 -15.00
C HIS A 75 -1.60 8.88 -13.67
N ALA A 76 -0.64 7.95 -13.65
CA ALA A 76 -0.02 7.41 -12.44
C ALA A 76 0.47 8.49 -11.45
N ARG A 77 1.17 9.53 -11.94
CA ARG A 77 1.69 10.61 -11.10
C ARG A 77 0.58 11.45 -10.48
N LEU A 78 -0.45 11.77 -11.26
CA LEU A 78 -1.59 12.55 -10.77
C LEU A 78 -2.38 11.73 -9.75
N LEU A 79 -2.64 10.46 -10.02
CA LEU A 79 -3.34 9.56 -9.12
C LEU A 79 -2.56 9.34 -7.81
N ALA A 80 -1.26 9.11 -7.88
CA ALA A 80 -0.44 8.96 -6.69
C ALA A 80 -0.40 10.26 -5.87
N GLY A 81 -0.25 11.41 -6.52
CA GLY A 81 -0.26 12.71 -5.85
C GLY A 81 -1.60 13.05 -5.21
N SER A 82 -2.70 12.86 -5.94
CA SER A 82 -4.06 13.07 -5.40
C SER A 82 -4.37 12.11 -4.25
N TYR A 83 -3.88 10.88 -4.31
CA TYR A 83 -4.04 9.91 -3.23
C TYR A 83 -3.28 10.32 -1.96
N LEU A 84 -2.03 10.77 -2.08
CA LEU A 84 -1.28 11.28 -0.94
C LEU A 84 -1.94 12.52 -0.34
N LEU A 85 -2.40 13.45 -1.19
CA LEU A 85 -3.15 14.63 -0.74
C LEU A 85 -4.44 14.21 -0.01
N PHE A 86 -5.18 13.26 -0.56
CA PHE A 86 -6.37 12.69 0.08
C PHE A 86 -6.06 12.11 1.46
N MET A 87 -4.97 11.34 1.61
CA MET A 87 -4.52 10.80 2.89
C MET A 87 -4.25 11.91 3.93
N VAL A 88 -3.56 13.00 3.50
CA VAL A 88 -3.26 14.15 4.36
C VAL A 88 -4.54 14.87 4.77
N LEU A 89 -5.46 15.12 3.83
CA LEU A 89 -6.74 15.77 4.11
C LEU A 89 -7.61 14.93 5.05
N MET A 90 -7.72 13.63 4.81
CA MET A 90 -8.48 12.72 5.67
C MET A 90 -7.93 12.70 7.09
N ARG A 91 -6.61 12.70 7.23
CA ARG A 91 -5.97 12.82 8.53
C ARG A 91 -6.28 14.15 9.21
N HIS A 92 -6.28 15.25 8.47
CA HIS A 92 -6.46 16.58 9.04
C HIS A 92 -7.91 16.84 9.47
N PHE A 93 -8.88 16.46 8.66
CA PHE A 93 -10.29 16.79 8.87
C PHE A 93 -11.11 15.72 9.59
N PHE A 94 -10.77 14.45 9.45
CA PHE A 94 -11.59 13.33 9.92
C PHE A 94 -10.87 12.41 10.92
N ALA A 95 -9.69 12.83 11.40
CA ALA A 95 -8.91 12.02 12.31
C ALA A 95 -9.60 11.86 13.66
N LEU A 96 -9.69 10.62 14.12
CA LEU A 96 -10.13 10.26 15.46
C LEU A 96 -8.91 9.87 16.30
N GLN A 97 -8.80 10.49 17.45
CA GLN A 97 -7.79 10.13 18.44
C GLN A 97 -8.34 9.01 19.33
N ILE A 98 -7.76 7.82 19.18
CA ILE A 98 -8.11 6.66 20.02
C ILE A 98 -6.83 6.21 20.73
N ASN A 99 -6.86 6.13 22.03
CA ASN A 99 -5.70 5.77 22.89
C ASN A 99 -4.45 6.64 22.63
N GLY A 100 -4.64 7.94 22.42
CA GLY A 100 -3.53 8.87 22.17
C GLY A 100 -2.94 8.84 20.76
N ALA A 101 -3.40 7.93 19.89
CA ALA A 101 -2.92 7.81 18.53
C ALA A 101 -3.95 8.24 17.48
N VAL A 102 -3.51 9.04 16.51
CA VAL A 102 -4.33 9.55 15.41
C VAL A 102 -4.20 8.60 14.21
N ARG A 103 -4.75 7.39 14.34
CA ARG A 103 -4.66 6.32 13.32
C ARG A 103 -5.97 6.04 12.61
N TRP A 104 -7.07 6.59 13.10
CA TRP A 104 -8.41 6.25 12.68
C TRP A 104 -9.10 7.47 12.07
N ILE A 105 -9.93 7.20 11.09
CA ILE A 105 -10.78 8.18 10.43
C ILE A 105 -12.22 7.80 10.72
N GLY A 106 -13.02 8.74 11.20
CA GLY A 106 -14.45 8.55 11.42
C GLY A 106 -15.27 9.33 10.39
N VAL A 107 -16.03 8.62 9.56
CA VAL A 107 -16.95 9.24 8.59
C VAL A 107 -18.29 8.53 8.68
N GLY A 108 -19.35 9.28 9.02
CA GLY A 108 -20.72 8.76 8.99
C GLY A 108 -20.97 7.51 9.86
N GLY A 109 -20.27 7.38 10.99
CA GLY A 109 -20.37 6.19 11.88
C GLY A 109 -19.45 5.01 11.47
N PHE A 110 -18.72 5.12 10.37
CA PHE A 110 -17.70 4.16 9.99
C PHE A 110 -16.32 4.61 10.49
N ILE A 111 -15.59 3.67 11.10
CA ILE A 111 -14.21 3.90 11.53
C ILE A 111 -13.30 3.10 10.61
N VAL A 112 -12.42 3.79 9.91
CA VAL A 112 -11.45 3.20 8.98
C VAL A 112 -10.04 3.53 9.44
N SER A 113 -9.13 2.55 9.39
CA SER A 113 -7.73 2.79 9.69
C SER A 113 -7.04 3.49 8.51
N LEU A 114 -6.45 4.65 8.77
CA LEU A 114 -5.64 5.37 7.79
C LEU A 114 -4.43 4.55 7.33
N SER A 115 -3.84 3.81 8.26
CA SER A 115 -2.71 2.93 8.01
C SER A 115 -3.07 1.81 7.03
N LEU A 116 -4.25 1.19 7.14
CA LEU A 116 -4.72 0.19 6.18
C LEU A 116 -4.95 0.78 4.78
N MET A 117 -5.41 2.03 4.70
CA MET A 117 -5.57 2.70 3.41
C MET A 117 -4.22 2.86 2.70
N SER A 118 -3.10 2.99 3.42
CA SER A 118 -1.77 3.15 2.81
C SER A 118 -1.37 2.00 1.87
N TRP A 119 -1.93 0.80 2.03
CA TRP A 119 -1.70 -0.32 1.12
C TRP A 119 -2.18 -0.05 -0.31
N LEU A 120 -3.20 0.79 -0.48
CA LEU A 120 -3.69 1.19 -1.81
C LEU A 120 -2.68 2.06 -2.57
N PHE A 121 -1.71 2.62 -1.87
CA PHE A 121 -0.61 3.35 -2.50
C PHE A 121 0.34 2.44 -3.28
N LEU A 122 0.53 1.18 -2.87
CA LEU A 122 1.49 0.27 -3.52
C LEU A 122 1.22 0.06 -5.02
N PRO A 123 -0.01 -0.26 -5.48
CA PRO A 123 -0.27 -0.36 -6.91
C PRO A 123 -0.08 0.96 -7.65
N LEU A 124 -0.40 2.11 -7.03
CA LEU A 124 -0.13 3.43 -7.62
C LEU A 124 1.38 3.70 -7.72
N TYR A 125 2.15 3.31 -6.70
CA TYR A 125 3.59 3.40 -6.73
C TYR A 125 4.20 2.53 -7.84
N GLY A 126 3.71 1.30 -8.02
CA GLY A 126 4.10 0.46 -9.16
C GLY A 126 3.83 1.10 -10.52
N ALA A 127 2.68 1.75 -10.67
CA ALA A 127 2.35 2.50 -11.90
C ALA A 127 3.27 3.72 -12.09
N VAL A 128 3.67 4.40 -11.02
CA VAL A 128 4.65 5.50 -11.06
C VAL A 128 6.03 4.99 -11.48
N LEU A 129 6.50 3.87 -10.90
CA LEU A 129 7.76 3.23 -11.30
C LEU A 129 7.77 2.88 -12.78
N TYR A 130 6.68 2.30 -13.28
CA TYR A 130 6.52 1.95 -14.69
C TYR A 130 6.56 3.19 -15.60
N ARG A 131 5.96 4.30 -15.15
CA ARG A 131 5.93 5.58 -15.89
C ARG A 131 7.32 6.19 -16.08
N TYR A 132 8.23 5.95 -15.13
CA TYR A 132 9.62 6.44 -15.22
C TYR A 132 10.56 5.48 -15.95
N ARG A 133 10.05 4.41 -16.54
CA ARG A 133 10.83 3.44 -17.33
C ARG A 133 11.57 4.13 -18.47
N GLY A 134 12.85 3.79 -18.66
CA GLY A 134 13.72 4.36 -19.67
C GLY A 134 14.45 5.63 -19.26
N GLU A 135 14.12 6.20 -18.09
CA GLU A 135 14.85 7.34 -17.54
C GLU A 135 16.08 6.86 -16.74
N GLY A 136 17.05 7.78 -16.47
CA GLY A 136 18.28 7.50 -15.73
C GLY A 136 18.12 7.67 -14.20
N TYR A 137 19.23 8.06 -13.54
CA TYR A 137 19.28 8.24 -12.09
C TYR A 137 18.23 9.20 -11.52
N GLY A 138 17.80 10.21 -12.27
CA GLY A 138 16.73 11.11 -11.86
C GLY A 138 15.39 10.42 -11.61
N ALA A 139 15.11 9.34 -12.34
CA ALA A 139 13.90 8.55 -12.12
C ALA A 139 13.93 7.78 -10.81
N VAL A 140 15.07 7.19 -10.48
CA VAL A 140 15.28 6.50 -9.20
C VAL A 140 15.10 7.47 -8.03
N LEU A 141 15.65 8.68 -8.15
CA LEU A 141 15.49 9.72 -7.13
C LEU A 141 14.02 10.11 -6.96
N LYS A 142 13.28 10.34 -8.06
CA LYS A 142 11.85 10.62 -8.02
C LYS A 142 11.05 9.47 -7.36
N ALA A 143 11.40 8.23 -7.67
CA ALA A 143 10.78 7.05 -7.04
C ALA A 143 11.01 7.02 -5.52
N ILE A 144 12.24 7.32 -5.08
CA ILE A 144 12.57 7.43 -3.65
C ILE A 144 11.76 8.55 -2.99
N VAL A 145 11.61 9.70 -3.64
CA VAL A 145 10.78 10.81 -3.11
C VAL A 145 9.33 10.36 -2.88
N TRP A 146 8.71 9.65 -3.82
CA TRP A 146 7.36 9.10 -3.65
C TRP A 146 7.25 8.15 -2.46
N MET A 147 8.26 7.30 -2.26
CA MET A 147 8.35 6.40 -1.12
C MET A 147 8.46 7.17 0.21
N LEU A 148 9.32 8.19 0.25
CA LEU A 148 9.51 9.01 1.45
C LEU A 148 8.27 9.82 1.81
N LEU A 149 7.49 10.28 0.83
CA LEU A 149 6.24 11.00 1.06
C LEU A 149 5.21 10.14 1.79
N ILE A 150 4.96 8.90 1.33
CA ILE A 150 4.01 8.01 2.02
C ILE A 150 4.53 7.59 3.40
N ALA A 151 5.81 7.28 3.52
CA ALA A 151 6.43 6.94 4.80
C ALA A 151 6.32 8.11 5.79
N GLY A 152 6.58 9.35 5.34
CA GLY A 152 6.43 10.56 6.12
C GLY A 152 5.00 10.76 6.64
N ILE A 153 3.98 10.57 5.78
CA ILE A 153 2.57 10.63 6.20
C ILE A 153 2.28 9.62 7.32
N LEU A 154 2.75 8.37 7.17
CA LEU A 154 2.52 7.31 8.15
C LEU A 154 3.26 7.54 9.48
N ILE A 155 4.48 8.08 9.44
CA ILE A 155 5.23 8.46 10.66
C ILE A 155 4.46 9.54 11.43
N THR A 156 3.87 10.50 10.72
CA THR A 156 3.06 11.53 11.39
C THR A 156 1.75 10.97 11.99
N CYS A 157 1.32 9.78 11.58
CA CYS A 157 0.16 9.06 12.15
C CYS A 157 0.52 8.12 13.31
N PRO A 158 1.59 8.31 14.06
CA PRO A 158 2.42 7.46 14.90
C PRO A 158 2.23 5.93 14.67
N ASP A 159 2.37 5.51 13.42
CA ASP A 159 2.30 4.10 13.04
C ASP A 159 3.59 3.65 12.35
N LEU A 160 4.64 3.48 13.15
CA LEU A 160 5.97 3.09 12.68
C LEU A 160 5.98 1.71 12.00
N VAL A 161 5.14 0.80 12.48
CA VAL A 161 5.05 -0.56 11.90
C VAL A 161 4.53 -0.48 10.47
N MET A 162 3.44 0.26 10.25
CA MET A 162 2.90 0.44 8.89
C MET A 162 3.81 1.29 8.01
N ALA A 163 4.44 2.33 8.56
CA ALA A 163 5.45 3.10 7.82
C ALA A 163 6.61 2.20 7.35
N GLY A 164 7.09 1.32 8.23
CA GLY A 164 8.14 0.35 7.91
C GLY A 164 7.69 -0.67 6.86
N THR A 165 6.52 -1.28 7.03
CA THR A 165 6.03 -2.31 6.10
C THR A 165 5.74 -1.75 4.71
N VAL A 166 5.07 -0.61 4.60
CA VAL A 166 4.79 0.05 3.32
C VAL A 166 6.08 0.57 2.68
N GLY A 167 6.97 1.18 3.49
CA GLY A 167 8.28 1.64 3.03
C GLY A 167 9.13 0.51 2.46
N LEU A 168 9.27 -0.61 3.19
CA LEU A 168 9.99 -1.79 2.72
C LEU A 168 9.36 -2.40 1.47
N SER A 169 8.03 -2.43 1.37
CA SER A 169 7.34 -2.89 0.17
C SER A 169 7.67 -2.01 -1.03
N CYS A 170 7.69 -0.68 -0.86
CA CYS A 170 8.11 0.26 -1.92
C CYS A 170 9.58 0.05 -2.33
N VAL A 171 10.48 -0.14 -1.35
CA VAL A 171 11.90 -0.46 -1.63
C VAL A 171 12.01 -1.74 -2.44
N PHE A 172 11.30 -2.80 -2.03
CA PHE A 172 11.31 -4.07 -2.74
C PHE A 172 10.80 -3.94 -4.18
N MET A 173 9.71 -3.21 -4.39
CA MET A 173 9.20 -2.92 -5.73
C MET A 173 10.21 -2.12 -6.57
N LEU A 174 10.91 -1.15 -5.99
CA LEU A 174 11.96 -0.40 -6.68
C LEU A 174 13.15 -1.30 -7.04
N MET A 175 13.57 -2.19 -6.13
CA MET A 175 14.64 -3.17 -6.40
C MET A 175 14.27 -4.11 -7.56
N LEU A 176 13.03 -4.62 -7.58
CA LEU A 176 12.54 -5.44 -8.71
C LEU A 176 12.52 -4.66 -10.02
N ALA A 177 12.12 -3.40 -10.00
CA ALA A 177 12.13 -2.54 -11.19
C ALA A 177 13.54 -2.29 -11.72
N LEU A 178 14.54 -2.13 -10.82
CA LEU A 178 15.95 -2.03 -11.16
C LEU A 178 16.49 -3.34 -11.75
N GLU A 179 16.19 -4.47 -11.13
CA GLU A 179 16.59 -5.80 -11.62
C GLU A 179 16.04 -6.10 -13.02
N LYS A 180 14.79 -5.71 -13.28
CA LYS A 180 14.16 -5.83 -14.60
C LYS A 180 14.72 -4.86 -15.64
N GLY A 181 15.70 -4.02 -15.29
CA GLY A 181 16.33 -3.08 -16.20
C GLY A 181 15.41 -1.96 -16.67
N TRP A 182 14.43 -1.56 -15.86
CA TRP A 182 13.52 -0.47 -16.21
C TRP A 182 14.23 0.89 -16.29
N TYR A 183 15.36 1.04 -15.60
CA TYR A 183 16.10 2.29 -15.50
C TYR A 183 17.49 2.16 -16.12
N GLN A 184 17.94 3.21 -16.82
CA GLN A 184 19.29 3.28 -17.40
C GLN A 184 20.31 3.71 -16.34
N VAL A 185 20.57 2.83 -15.36
CA VAL A 185 21.48 3.08 -14.24
C VAL A 185 22.38 1.89 -13.96
N ALA A 186 23.48 2.11 -13.25
CA ALA A 186 24.33 1.03 -12.77
C ALA A 186 23.60 0.27 -11.63
N VAL A 187 22.82 -0.74 -12.00
CA VAL A 187 21.91 -1.48 -11.12
C VAL A 187 22.60 -1.92 -9.83
N THR A 188 23.75 -2.56 -9.91
CA THR A 188 24.51 -3.05 -8.74
C THR A 188 24.84 -1.92 -7.76
N LYS A 189 25.31 -0.77 -8.25
CA LYS A 189 25.66 0.36 -7.38
C LYS A 189 24.43 0.93 -6.67
N VAL A 190 23.33 1.09 -7.41
CA VAL A 190 22.08 1.63 -6.85
C VAL A 190 21.47 0.66 -5.84
N MET A 191 21.41 -0.64 -6.16
CA MET A 191 20.90 -1.66 -5.24
C MET A 191 21.72 -1.76 -3.96
N THR A 192 23.06 -1.73 -4.08
CA THR A 192 23.95 -1.71 -2.91
C THR A 192 23.72 -0.45 -2.06
N GLY A 193 23.59 0.72 -2.68
CA GLY A 193 23.30 1.97 -1.97
C GLY A 193 21.96 1.94 -1.23
N ILE A 194 20.90 1.45 -1.87
CA ILE A 194 19.58 1.28 -1.23
C ILE A 194 19.68 0.26 -0.07
N GLY A 195 20.34 -0.88 -0.28
CA GLY A 195 20.49 -1.91 0.74
C GLY A 195 21.24 -1.39 1.98
N ILE A 196 22.34 -0.68 1.77
CA ILE A 196 23.10 -0.03 2.88
C ILE A 196 22.22 1.00 3.60
N SER A 197 21.43 1.80 2.88
CA SER A 197 20.55 2.81 3.49
C SER A 197 19.43 2.17 4.32
N VAL A 198 18.81 1.10 3.82
CA VAL A 198 17.71 0.39 4.51
C VAL A 198 18.17 -0.28 5.80
N VAL A 199 19.39 -0.79 5.85
CA VAL A 199 19.95 -1.41 7.06
C VAL A 199 20.66 -0.38 7.93
N GLY A 200 21.45 0.50 7.33
CA GLY A 200 22.32 1.45 8.04
C GLY A 200 21.54 2.52 8.80
N VAL A 201 20.42 3.01 8.25
CA VAL A 201 19.62 4.04 8.94
C VAL A 201 18.98 3.51 10.24
N PRO A 202 18.28 2.37 10.26
CA PRO A 202 17.74 1.82 11.51
C PRO A 202 18.85 1.46 12.52
N VAL A 203 19.94 0.87 12.06
CA VAL A 203 21.07 0.53 12.93
C VAL A 203 21.71 1.79 13.52
N GLY A 204 21.90 2.84 12.72
CA GLY A 204 22.40 4.12 13.19
C GLY A 204 21.51 4.79 14.23
N ILE A 205 20.19 4.76 14.01
CA ILE A 205 19.20 5.27 14.97
C ILE A 205 19.26 4.45 16.27
N LEU A 206 19.28 3.13 16.21
CA LEU A 206 19.39 2.26 17.37
C LEU A 206 20.70 2.52 18.12
N ALA A 207 21.83 2.61 17.42
CA ALA A 207 23.12 2.92 18.02
C ALA A 207 23.10 4.28 18.74
N TYR A 208 22.49 5.29 18.12
CA TYR A 208 22.34 6.60 18.75
C TYR A 208 21.59 6.53 20.09
N PHE A 209 20.44 5.79 20.13
CA PHE A 209 19.67 5.63 21.38
C PHE A 209 20.37 4.76 22.43
N PHE A 210 21.31 3.91 22.04
CA PHE A 210 22.08 3.09 23.00
C PHE A 210 23.29 3.82 23.57
N PHE A 211 23.86 4.79 22.85
CA PHE A 211 25.08 5.47 23.25
C PHE A 211 24.89 6.91 23.76
N PHE A 212 23.71 7.49 23.53
CA PHE A 212 23.33 8.83 23.98
C PHE A 212 21.94 8.83 24.63
#